data_7eb2316c4da9874125b6c12480075bdc
#
_entry.id   7eb2316c4da9874125b6c12480075bdc
#
_cell.length_a   1.000
_cell.length_b   1.000
_cell.length_c   1.000
_cell.angle_alpha   90.00
_cell.angle_beta   90.00
_cell.angle_gamma   90.00
#
_symmetry.space_group_name_H-M   'P 1'
#
loop_
_entity.id
_entity.type
_entity.pdbx_description
1 polymer ?
#
loop_
_entity_poly.entity_id
_entity_poly.type
_entity_poly.pdbx_seq_one_letter_code
_entity_poly.pdbx_strand_id
1 'polypeptide(L)'
;MRVVDEGVSLGPTAEKALVLSVAAGKGGTGKTLLATSLAIVAHDRGPRPVTLIDCDVEEPNAHLLLHPAWEDQELVTVGVPEVDADRCISCGRCAAACHTGAIALIRDRVLVFPDLCSSCGVCSYVCPVSAITEKAHSVGL
;
A
#
# COMPACT_ATOMS: atom_id res chain seq x y z
N MET A 1 11.18 10.81 8.11
CA MET A 1 11.16 9.42 7.61
C MET A 1 11.94 9.41 6.31
N ARG A 2 13.08 8.74 6.24
CA ARG A 2 13.83 8.63 4.98
C ARG A 2 13.25 7.44 4.22
N VAL A 3 12.67 7.69 3.07
CA VAL A 3 12.42 6.62 2.10
C VAL A 3 13.77 6.27 1.49
N VAL A 4 14.21 5.03 1.69
CA VAL A 4 15.48 4.56 1.12
C VAL A 4 15.21 4.21 -0.32
N ASP A 5 15.67 5.06 -1.23
CA ASP A 5 15.73 4.78 -2.66
C ASP A 5 16.74 3.65 -2.94
N GLU A 6 16.45 2.81 -3.92
CA GLU A 6 17.30 1.69 -4.35
C GLU A 6 18.69 2.20 -4.74
N GLY A 7 19.61 2.23 -3.80
CA GLY A 7 20.97 2.72 -4.09
C GLY A 7 21.84 3.08 -2.90
N VAL A 8 21.38 2.83 -1.66
CA VAL A 8 22.26 3.01 -0.50
C VAL A 8 23.35 1.94 -0.52
N SER A 9 24.44 2.28 -1.22
CA SER A 9 25.72 1.59 -1.08
C SER A 9 26.18 1.79 0.37
N LEU A 10 26.01 0.78 1.19
CA LEU A 10 26.68 0.70 2.49
C LEU A 10 28.18 0.64 2.22
N GLY A 11 28.88 1.71 2.51
CA GLY A 11 30.33 1.81 2.36
C GLY A 11 31.04 0.70 3.18
N PRO A 12 32.32 0.38 2.87
CA PRO A 12 33.04 -0.78 3.38
C PRO A 12 33.31 -0.79 4.90
N THR A 13 32.83 0.15 5.67
CA THR A 13 32.98 0.26 7.14
C THR A 13 31.64 0.27 7.90
N ALA A 14 30.53 -0.16 7.27
CA ALA A 14 29.25 -0.25 7.96
C ALA A 14 29.33 -1.31 9.07
N GLU A 15 29.53 -0.87 10.32
CA GLU A 15 29.16 -1.71 11.47
C GLU A 15 27.77 -2.29 11.23
N LYS A 16 27.58 -3.59 11.44
CA LYS A 16 26.31 -4.28 11.20
C LYS A 16 25.18 -3.52 11.89
N ALA A 17 24.27 -2.96 11.10
CA ALA A 17 23.05 -2.36 11.63
C ALA A 17 22.21 -3.45 12.30
N LEU A 18 21.69 -3.17 13.49
CA LEU A 18 20.69 -4.03 14.11
C LEU A 18 19.33 -3.73 13.45
N VAL A 19 18.76 -4.73 12.81
CA VAL A 19 17.40 -4.65 12.24
C VAL A 19 16.45 -5.37 13.18
N LEU A 20 15.44 -4.66 13.67
CA LEU A 20 14.38 -5.18 14.52
C LEU A 20 13.03 -5.07 13.82
N SER A 21 12.34 -6.19 13.65
CA SER A 21 11.00 -6.23 13.07
C SER A 21 9.95 -6.44 14.16
N VAL A 22 8.91 -5.58 14.16
CA VAL A 22 7.74 -5.71 15.04
C VAL A 22 6.56 -6.15 14.20
N ALA A 23 6.12 -7.40 14.40
CA ALA A 23 5.02 -7.98 13.65
C ALA A 23 3.98 -8.59 14.57
N ALA A 24 2.72 -8.68 14.12
CA ALA A 24 1.65 -9.39 14.82
C ALA A 24 0.63 -9.92 13.83
N GLY A 25 0.04 -11.06 14.14
CA GLY A 25 -0.94 -11.74 13.30
C GLY A 25 -2.36 -11.15 13.37
N LYS A 26 -2.59 -10.08 14.16
CA LYS A 26 -3.90 -9.45 14.31
C LYS A 26 -3.76 -7.93 14.46
N GLY A 27 -4.74 -7.19 13.94
CA GLY A 27 -4.86 -5.75 14.15
C GLY A 27 -5.09 -5.38 15.64
N GLY A 28 -4.75 -4.15 16.04
CA GLY A 28 -5.00 -3.64 17.39
C GLY A 28 -4.11 -4.20 18.50
N THR A 29 -3.04 -4.94 18.18
CA THR A 29 -2.14 -5.55 19.17
C THR A 29 -1.07 -4.62 19.74
N GLY A 30 -1.06 -3.36 19.30
CA GLY A 30 -0.08 -2.36 19.75
C GLY A 30 1.26 -2.38 19.02
N LYS A 31 1.35 -2.97 17.80
CA LYS A 31 2.60 -3.01 17.00
C LYS A 31 3.23 -1.62 16.87
N THR A 32 2.45 -0.66 16.37
CA THR A 32 2.92 0.71 16.12
C THR A 32 3.38 1.37 17.41
N LEU A 33 2.61 1.24 18.50
CA LEU A 33 2.98 1.80 19.79
C LEU A 33 4.31 1.21 20.31
N LEU A 34 4.48 -0.11 20.20
CA LEU A 34 5.72 -0.77 20.61
C LEU A 34 6.90 -0.34 19.73
N ALA A 35 6.73 -0.33 18.41
CA ALA A 35 7.79 0.04 17.46
C ALA A 35 8.24 1.50 17.65
N THR A 36 7.29 2.43 17.78
CA THR A 36 7.59 3.86 18.01
C THR A 36 8.24 4.09 19.37
N SER A 37 7.76 3.42 20.43
CA SER A 37 8.36 3.52 21.77
C SER A 37 9.80 3.00 21.78
N LEU A 38 10.07 1.87 21.12
CA LEU A 38 11.42 1.33 20.98
C LEU A 38 12.34 2.29 20.20
N ALA A 39 11.82 2.87 19.12
CA ALA A 39 12.58 3.84 18.32
C ALA A 39 12.96 5.09 19.13
N ILE A 40 12.02 5.64 19.91
CA ILE A 40 12.26 6.79 20.79
C ILE A 40 13.35 6.45 21.82
N VAL A 41 13.18 5.35 22.57
CA VAL A 41 14.14 4.95 23.60
C VAL A 41 15.52 4.66 23.01
N ALA A 42 15.58 4.01 21.85
CA ALA A 42 16.84 3.74 21.18
C ALA A 42 17.51 5.01 20.66
N HIS A 43 16.74 5.99 20.20
CA HIS A 43 17.25 7.30 19.80
C HIS A 43 17.80 8.09 20.99
N ASP A 44 17.05 8.15 22.09
CA ASP A 44 17.41 8.97 23.27
C ASP A 44 18.58 8.40 24.07
N ARG A 45 18.70 7.08 24.12
CA ARG A 45 19.68 6.37 24.98
C ARG A 45 20.80 5.67 24.21
N GLY A 46 20.63 5.49 22.90
CA GLY A 46 21.57 4.76 22.06
C GLY A 46 22.65 5.65 21.49
N PRO A 47 23.83 5.09 21.20
CA PRO A 47 24.95 5.83 20.57
C PRO A 47 24.80 5.95 19.04
N ARG A 48 23.79 5.35 18.44
CA ARG A 48 23.61 5.22 16.98
C ARG A 48 22.34 5.90 16.49
N PRO A 49 22.33 6.39 15.25
CA PRO A 49 21.10 6.87 14.63
C PRO A 49 20.07 5.74 14.48
N VAL A 50 18.81 6.07 14.65
CA VAL A 50 17.70 5.13 14.54
C VAL A 50 16.84 5.51 13.35
N THR A 51 16.52 4.52 12.51
CA THR A 51 15.57 4.66 11.40
C THR A 51 14.36 3.78 11.72
N LEU A 52 13.16 4.36 11.73
CA LEU A 52 11.90 3.64 11.82
C LEU A 52 11.26 3.60 10.43
N ILE A 53 10.83 2.41 10.02
CA ILE A 53 10.10 2.20 8.77
C ILE A 53 8.72 1.66 9.15
N ASP A 54 7.66 2.39 8.81
CA ASP A 54 6.29 1.92 8.93
C ASP A 54 5.90 1.20 7.63
N CYS A 55 5.73 -0.11 7.71
CA CYS A 55 5.37 -0.96 6.58
C CYS A 55 3.85 -1.20 6.48
N ASP A 56 3.04 -0.52 7.27
CA ASP A 56 1.57 -0.56 7.13
C ASP A 56 1.16 0.38 5.99
N VAL A 57 1.14 -0.17 4.77
CA VAL A 57 0.92 0.62 3.55
C VAL A 57 -0.51 1.13 3.47
N GLU A 58 -1.48 0.40 4.04
CA GLU A 58 -2.89 0.76 4.00
C GLU A 58 -3.25 1.85 5.02
N GLU A 59 -2.70 1.76 6.23
CA GLU A 59 -2.96 2.74 7.31
C GLU A 59 -1.68 3.07 8.10
N PRO A 60 -0.68 3.73 7.49
CA PRO A 60 0.54 4.09 8.19
C PRO A 60 0.22 5.14 9.27
N ASN A 61 0.51 4.82 10.52
CA ASN A 61 0.10 5.66 11.67
C ASN A 61 1.25 5.99 12.64
N ALA A 62 2.48 5.53 12.38
CA ALA A 62 3.63 5.87 13.21
C ALA A 62 3.91 7.39 13.26
N HIS A 63 3.61 8.11 12.19
CA HIS A 63 3.76 9.56 12.09
C HIS A 63 2.88 10.33 13.09
N LEU A 64 1.71 9.79 13.46
CA LEU A 64 0.82 10.40 14.45
C LEU A 64 1.45 10.45 15.86
N LEU A 65 2.36 9.51 16.15
CA LEU A 65 3.04 9.41 17.45
C LEU A 65 4.38 10.16 17.44
N LEU A 66 5.07 10.18 16.30
CA LEU A 66 6.42 10.73 16.20
C LEU A 66 6.47 12.17 15.69
N HIS A 67 5.38 12.68 15.08
CA HIS A 67 5.28 14.00 14.49
C HIS A 67 6.51 14.40 13.66
N PRO A 68 6.91 13.59 12.64
CA PRO A 68 8.11 13.86 11.87
C PRO A 68 7.98 15.15 11.04
N ALA A 69 9.10 15.83 10.84
CA ALA A 69 9.17 16.84 9.78
C ALA A 69 9.26 16.09 8.43
N TRP A 70 8.34 16.38 7.51
CA TRP A 70 8.33 15.77 6.19
C TRP A 70 9.36 16.45 5.30
N GLU A 71 10.30 15.68 4.74
CA GLU A 71 11.29 16.16 3.79
C GLU A 71 10.79 15.98 2.35
N ASP A 72 10.25 14.77 2.06
CA ASP A 72 9.70 14.42 0.76
C ASP A 72 8.39 13.63 0.91
N GLN A 73 7.51 13.78 -0.06
CA GLN A 73 6.25 13.04 -0.15
C GLN A 73 6.07 12.54 -1.57
N GLU A 74 5.76 11.28 -1.71
CA GLU A 74 5.44 10.66 -3.00
C GLU A 74 4.04 10.06 -2.95
N LEU A 75 3.27 10.34 -4.01
CA LEU A 75 1.93 9.78 -4.16
C LEU A 75 2.03 8.32 -4.57
N VAL A 76 1.60 7.42 -3.68
CA VAL A 76 1.55 5.99 -3.99
C VAL A 76 0.22 5.68 -4.68
N THR A 77 0.31 5.08 -5.87
CA THR A 77 -0.88 4.72 -6.67
C THR A 77 -0.88 3.24 -7.01
N VAL A 78 -2.08 2.68 -7.16
CA VAL A 78 -2.32 1.32 -7.66
C VAL A 78 -3.21 1.37 -8.89
N GLY A 79 -3.13 0.35 -9.73
CA GLY A 79 -4.01 0.22 -10.90
C GLY A 79 -5.40 -0.27 -10.49
N VAL A 80 -6.43 0.53 -10.74
CA VAL A 80 -7.84 0.16 -10.52
C VAL A 80 -8.56 0.11 -11.85
N PRO A 81 -9.45 -0.89 -12.09
CA PRO A 81 -10.14 -1.01 -13.37
C PRO A 81 -11.07 0.17 -13.63
N GLU A 82 -10.99 0.72 -14.82
CA GLU A 82 -11.93 1.66 -15.39
C GLU A 82 -12.65 0.97 -16.57
N VAL A 83 -13.98 1.01 -16.56
CA VAL A 83 -14.81 0.32 -17.57
C VAL A 83 -15.27 1.32 -18.60
N ASP A 84 -14.92 1.06 -19.85
CA ASP A 84 -15.45 1.78 -21.01
C ASP A 84 -16.89 1.32 -21.28
N ALA A 85 -17.86 2.19 -20.99
CA ALA A 85 -19.29 1.88 -21.12
C ALA A 85 -19.73 1.65 -22.57
N ASP A 86 -19.06 2.27 -23.54
CA ASP A 86 -19.41 2.16 -24.97
C ASP A 86 -18.95 0.82 -25.56
N ARG A 87 -17.89 0.24 -25.00
CA ARG A 87 -17.36 -1.06 -25.40
C ARG A 87 -17.91 -2.21 -24.59
N CYS A 88 -18.41 -1.92 -23.38
CA CYS A 88 -18.87 -2.93 -22.45
C CYS A 88 -20.18 -3.58 -22.90
N ILE A 89 -20.16 -4.90 -23.07
CA ILE A 89 -21.33 -5.69 -23.45
C ILE A 89 -22.09 -6.27 -22.24
N SER A 90 -21.78 -5.82 -21.04
CA SER A 90 -22.43 -6.21 -19.77
C SER A 90 -22.48 -7.73 -19.51
N CYS A 91 -21.49 -8.48 -19.99
CA CYS A 91 -21.45 -9.94 -19.90
C CYS A 91 -21.18 -10.50 -18.49
N GLY A 92 -20.79 -9.67 -17.53
CA GLY A 92 -20.58 -10.03 -16.13
C GLY A 92 -19.32 -10.84 -15.81
N ARG A 93 -18.47 -11.19 -16.79
CA ARG A 93 -17.27 -12.02 -16.55
C ARG A 93 -16.30 -11.38 -15.56
N CYS A 94 -16.11 -10.06 -15.62
CA CYS A 94 -15.25 -9.34 -14.69
C CYS A 94 -15.77 -9.39 -13.25
N ALA A 95 -17.09 -9.27 -13.04
CA ALA A 95 -17.71 -9.39 -11.73
C ALA A 95 -17.59 -10.82 -11.19
N ALA A 96 -17.81 -11.83 -12.03
CA ALA A 96 -17.70 -13.24 -11.63
C ALA A 96 -16.26 -13.66 -11.30
N ALA A 97 -15.25 -13.03 -11.93
CA ALA A 97 -13.84 -13.33 -11.72
C ALA A 97 -13.22 -12.52 -10.55
N CYS A 98 -13.90 -11.49 -10.03
CA CYS A 98 -13.38 -10.65 -8.96
C CYS A 98 -13.52 -11.34 -7.61
N HIS A 99 -12.40 -11.80 -7.05
CA HIS A 99 -12.38 -12.50 -5.77
C HIS A 99 -12.60 -11.60 -4.55
N THR A 100 -12.36 -10.29 -4.68
CA THR A 100 -12.58 -9.31 -3.61
C THR A 100 -13.97 -8.70 -3.63
N GLY A 101 -14.77 -8.97 -4.69
CA GLY A 101 -16.07 -8.34 -4.86
C GLY A 101 -16.01 -6.85 -5.24
N ALA A 102 -14.83 -6.37 -5.67
CA ALA A 102 -14.64 -4.98 -6.09
C ALA A 102 -15.37 -4.60 -7.38
N ILE A 103 -15.96 -5.57 -8.09
CA ILE A 103 -16.73 -5.35 -9.31
C ILE A 103 -18.08 -6.01 -9.19
N ALA A 104 -19.14 -5.28 -9.48
CA ALA A 104 -20.52 -5.78 -9.53
C ALA A 104 -21.19 -5.43 -10.86
N LEU A 105 -22.02 -6.35 -11.37
CA LEU A 105 -22.92 -6.09 -12.49
C LEU A 105 -24.32 -5.84 -11.94
N ILE A 106 -24.84 -4.62 -12.11
CA ILE A 106 -26.17 -4.23 -11.63
C ILE A 106 -26.94 -3.61 -12.79
N ARG A 107 -28.04 -4.24 -13.20
CA ARG A 107 -28.91 -3.76 -14.28
C ARG A 107 -28.14 -3.35 -15.53
N ASP A 108 -27.34 -4.23 -16.08
CA ASP A 108 -26.52 -4.01 -17.29
C ASP A 108 -25.42 -2.94 -17.15
N ARG A 109 -25.08 -2.54 -15.93
CA ARG A 109 -23.95 -1.65 -15.63
C ARG A 109 -22.94 -2.34 -14.76
N VAL A 110 -21.68 -2.23 -15.14
CA VAL A 110 -20.56 -2.67 -14.31
C VAL A 110 -20.17 -1.54 -13.38
N LEU A 111 -20.21 -1.79 -12.08
CA LEU A 111 -19.77 -0.88 -11.03
C LEU A 111 -18.45 -1.37 -10.48
N VAL A 112 -17.53 -0.44 -10.25
CA VAL A 112 -16.23 -0.69 -9.65
C VAL A 112 -16.16 0.01 -8.29
N PHE A 113 -15.69 -0.70 -7.28
CA PHE A 113 -15.44 -0.20 -5.93
C PHE A 113 -13.93 -0.17 -5.70
N PRO A 114 -13.26 0.98 -5.90
CA PRO A 114 -11.81 1.10 -5.82
C PRO A 114 -11.23 0.60 -4.50
N ASP A 115 -11.87 0.93 -3.38
CA ASP A 115 -11.41 0.59 -2.02
C ASP A 115 -11.41 -0.93 -1.72
N LEU A 116 -12.14 -1.72 -2.53
CA LEU A 116 -12.16 -3.17 -2.43
C LEU A 116 -11.21 -3.84 -3.44
N CYS A 117 -10.60 -3.06 -4.33
CA CYS A 117 -9.77 -3.59 -5.42
C CYS A 117 -8.38 -3.98 -4.93
N SER A 118 -7.97 -5.22 -5.18
CA SER A 118 -6.61 -5.69 -4.91
C SER A 118 -5.63 -5.47 -6.06
N SER A 119 -6.01 -4.72 -7.09
CA SER A 119 -5.16 -4.40 -8.27
C SER A 119 -4.56 -5.63 -8.97
N CYS A 120 -5.27 -6.74 -9.00
CA CYS A 120 -4.77 -8.01 -9.53
C CYS A 120 -4.86 -8.16 -11.06
N GLY A 121 -5.53 -7.23 -11.78
CA GLY A 121 -5.64 -7.21 -13.24
C GLY A 121 -6.53 -8.29 -13.89
N VAL A 122 -7.09 -9.23 -13.12
CA VAL A 122 -7.88 -10.35 -13.66
C VAL A 122 -9.09 -9.88 -14.48
N CYS A 123 -9.76 -8.82 -14.04
CA CYS A 123 -10.93 -8.27 -14.73
C CYS A 123 -10.61 -7.79 -16.16
N SER A 124 -9.46 -7.16 -16.35
CA SER A 124 -8.98 -6.72 -17.68
C SER A 124 -8.66 -7.93 -18.54
N TYR A 125 -8.04 -8.96 -17.97
CA TYR A 125 -7.67 -10.18 -18.68
C TYR A 125 -8.89 -11.00 -19.16
N VAL A 126 -9.96 -11.12 -18.37
CA VAL A 126 -11.14 -11.91 -18.72
C VAL A 126 -12.15 -11.16 -19.61
N CYS A 127 -11.92 -9.87 -19.88
CA CYS A 127 -12.82 -9.05 -20.67
C CYS A 127 -12.75 -9.39 -22.17
N PRO A 128 -13.78 -9.99 -22.78
CA PRO A 128 -13.70 -10.48 -24.16
C PRO A 128 -13.68 -9.36 -25.20
N VAL A 129 -14.07 -8.15 -24.81
CA VAL A 129 -14.10 -6.96 -25.68
C VAL A 129 -13.06 -5.90 -25.29
N SER A 130 -12.18 -6.23 -24.36
CA SER A 130 -11.14 -5.31 -23.85
C SER A 130 -11.69 -3.93 -23.45
N ALA A 131 -12.85 -3.93 -22.78
CA ALA A 131 -13.52 -2.72 -22.29
C ALA A 131 -13.01 -2.26 -20.93
N ILE A 132 -11.99 -2.91 -20.36
CA ILE A 132 -11.45 -2.57 -19.03
C ILE A 132 -9.99 -2.18 -19.19
N THR A 133 -9.67 -0.97 -18.73
CA THR A 133 -8.31 -0.43 -18.63
C THR A 133 -7.98 -0.19 -17.16
N GLU A 134 -6.70 -0.03 -16.83
CA GLU A 134 -6.26 0.31 -15.48
C GLU A 134 -6.01 1.81 -15.38
N LYS A 135 -6.53 2.43 -14.33
CA LYS A 135 -6.32 3.82 -13.99
C LYS A 135 -5.62 3.93 -12.64
N ALA A 136 -4.68 4.84 -12.54
CA ALA A 136 -4.00 5.12 -11.28
C ALA A 136 -5.00 5.63 -10.23
N HIS A 137 -5.04 4.96 -9.09
CA HIS A 137 -5.84 5.32 -7.92
C HIS A 137 -4.91 5.52 -6.74
N SER A 138 -5.03 6.68 -6.07
CA SER A 138 -4.18 7.01 -4.91
C SER A 138 -4.58 6.16 -3.71
N VAL A 139 -3.59 5.52 -3.07
CA VAL A 139 -3.76 4.74 -1.85
C VAL A 139 -3.04 5.35 -0.66
N GLY A 140 -2.20 6.36 -0.87
CA GLY A 140 -1.47 7.04 0.21
C GLY A 140 -0.53 8.12 -0.30
N LEU A 141 0.03 8.83 0.65
CA LEU A 141 1.10 9.83 0.53
C LEU A 141 2.30 9.38 1.34
#